data_a92059725e482e0de70223f995208816
#
_entry.id   a92059725e482e0de70223f995208816
#
_cell.length_a   1.000
_cell.length_b   1.000
_cell.length_c   1.000
_cell.angle_alpha   90.00
_cell.angle_beta   90.00
_cell.angle_gamma   90.00
#
_symmetry.space_group_name_H-M   'P 1'
#
loop_
_entity.id
_entity.type
_entity.pdbx_description
1 polymer ?
#
loop_
_entity_poly.entity_id
_entity_poly.type
_entity_poly.pdbx_seq_one_letter_code
_entity_poly.pdbx_strand_id
1 'polypeptide(L)'
;IQVNMLHLHFLRGLRRSLVSTTALSACLLALSCHGQSSTQTQATSTRIDSTTLRGDTLELIFAGDIMTHGTQIRAAIQSDGSYDFSQSFSLVRPTIERADLAIGNLETTFGGKPYSGYPMFSSPEALAVALRKAGFDVLTTSNNHSCDRRGYGITHTIDVLDSLGIATTGSYRNLNERPARTPLIQSVRGIKLAILAYTYGTNGLPIPHPTVIDTISKEHIAADLRRADSLGAEYKIVQIHWGNEYEKSPNRAQRELAQWLADQGVDAVIGSHPHVVQESTRLQGQDTQRGETFVIYSMGNFISNQITPPATRGGMLLSLTLTRQNKSATWVTQPHYQYVFVEKRSPNGQAIYRLRPVDLDSIPEGIAPKEASDLRAFQRYYKMIPLVK
;
A
#
# COMPACT_ATOMS: atom_id res chain seq x y z
N ILE A 1 2.47 57.38 -12.52
CA ILE A 1 3.83 57.70 -12.96
C ILE A 1 4.36 56.38 -13.51
N GLN A 2 4.15 56.10 -14.76
CA GLN A 2 4.97 56.08 -15.98
C GLN A 2 6.26 55.24 -15.79
N VAL A 3 6.28 54.08 -16.49
CA VAL A 3 6.81 53.75 -17.85
C VAL A 3 8.33 53.48 -17.85
N ASN A 4 8.78 52.27 -18.21
CA ASN A 4 9.42 52.07 -19.52
C ASN A 4 9.73 50.60 -19.80
N MET A 5 9.32 50.20 -21.02
CA MET A 5 9.76 49.01 -21.75
C MET A 5 11.22 49.17 -22.24
N LEU A 6 11.91 48.04 -22.40
CA LEU A 6 12.91 47.94 -23.49
C LEU A 6 13.01 46.48 -23.98
N HIS A 7 12.63 46.34 -25.23
CA HIS A 7 12.90 45.22 -26.14
C HIS A 7 14.39 45.14 -26.50
N LEU A 8 14.92 43.94 -26.71
CA LEU A 8 15.87 43.72 -27.84
C LEU A 8 15.86 42.23 -28.28
N HIS A 9 15.61 42.08 -29.57
CA HIS A 9 15.82 40.89 -30.40
C HIS A 9 17.30 40.64 -30.70
N PHE A 10 17.68 39.37 -30.99
CA PHE A 10 18.56 38.94 -32.10
C PHE A 10 18.60 37.41 -32.17
N LEU A 11 18.05 36.75 -33.09
CA LEU A 11 18.29 36.26 -34.46
C LEU A 11 19.50 35.29 -34.64
N ARG A 12 19.12 34.05 -35.04
CA ARG A 12 19.59 33.19 -36.12
C ARG A 12 21.03 32.63 -36.13
N GLY A 13 21.05 31.30 -36.39
CA GLY A 13 22.20 30.63 -37.00
C GLY A 13 21.98 29.17 -37.28
N LEU A 14 21.34 28.82 -38.42
CA LEU A 14 21.35 27.49 -39.03
C LEU A 14 22.77 27.12 -39.51
N ARG A 15 23.21 25.86 -39.36
CA ARG A 15 24.00 25.17 -40.39
C ARG A 15 23.75 23.66 -40.40
N ARG A 16 23.40 23.18 -41.60
CA ARG A 16 23.35 21.81 -42.07
C ARG A 16 24.74 21.36 -42.57
N SER A 17 25.03 20.02 -42.47
CA SER A 17 25.86 19.21 -43.43
C SER A 17 25.70 17.75 -42.95
N LEU A 18 25.13 16.89 -43.65
CA LEU A 18 25.24 16.08 -44.85
C LEU A 18 26.44 15.13 -44.87
N VAL A 19 26.08 13.82 -44.80
CA VAL A 19 26.50 12.66 -45.60
C VAL A 19 27.97 12.22 -45.57
N SER A 20 28.20 10.93 -45.21
CA SER A 20 28.83 9.98 -46.13
C SER A 20 28.70 8.52 -45.67
N THR A 21 28.18 7.70 -46.56
CA THR A 21 28.17 6.24 -46.63
C THR A 21 29.53 5.69 -47.09
N THR A 22 30.00 4.58 -46.53
CA THR A 22 30.74 3.57 -47.30
C THR A 22 30.61 2.18 -46.69
N ALA A 23 30.21 1.25 -47.54
CA ALA A 23 30.22 -0.20 -47.34
C ALA A 23 31.56 -0.81 -47.86
N LEU A 24 31.88 -2.02 -47.40
CA LEU A 24 32.58 -3.17 -48.07
C LEU A 24 33.33 -3.96 -46.97
N SER A 25 33.40 -5.20 -46.86
CA SER A 25 33.21 -6.43 -47.59
C SER A 25 33.97 -7.52 -46.82
N ALA A 26 33.44 -8.65 -46.83
CA ALA A 26 33.86 -9.98 -46.42
C ALA A 26 35.34 -10.34 -46.40
N CYS A 27 35.73 -11.25 -45.46
CA CYS A 27 36.57 -12.42 -45.79
C CYS A 27 36.33 -13.56 -44.76
N LEU A 28 35.96 -14.70 -45.29
CA LEU A 28 35.95 -16.01 -44.62
C LEU A 28 37.41 -16.49 -44.39
N LEU A 29 37.64 -17.10 -43.24
CA LEU A 29 38.66 -18.14 -43.10
C LEU A 29 38.21 -19.14 -42.02
N ALA A 30 37.97 -20.37 -42.46
CA ALA A 30 37.73 -21.54 -41.62
C ALA A 30 39.05 -22.08 -41.11
N LEU A 31 39.11 -22.45 -39.84
CA LEU A 31 40.08 -23.40 -39.30
C LEU A 31 39.41 -24.27 -38.24
N SER A 32 39.32 -25.53 -38.56
CA SER A 32 38.94 -26.62 -37.72
C SER A 32 39.96 -26.86 -36.61
N CYS A 33 39.52 -27.05 -35.36
CA CYS A 33 40.26 -27.87 -34.38
C CYS A 33 39.26 -28.59 -33.47
N HIS A 34 39.49 -29.88 -33.40
CA HIS A 34 38.82 -30.88 -32.54
C HIS A 34 39.03 -30.57 -31.05
N GLY A 35 38.04 -30.92 -30.25
CA GLY A 35 38.33 -31.37 -28.90
C GLY A 35 37.37 -31.02 -27.80
N GLN A 36 36.69 -32.04 -27.37
CA GLN A 36 36.11 -32.28 -26.04
C GLN A 36 34.71 -31.69 -25.72
N SER A 37 33.79 -32.65 -25.77
CA SER A 37 32.46 -32.63 -25.21
C SER A 37 32.49 -32.44 -23.67
N SER A 38 32.04 -31.30 -23.19
CA SER A 38 31.56 -31.13 -21.82
C SER A 38 30.08 -30.83 -21.89
N THR A 39 29.29 -31.80 -21.50
CA THR A 39 27.84 -31.70 -21.34
C THR A 39 27.51 -30.66 -20.25
N GLN A 40 27.39 -29.41 -20.63
CA GLN A 40 26.71 -28.44 -19.81
C GLN A 40 25.20 -28.59 -20.04
N THR A 41 24.52 -29.11 -19.02
CA THR A 41 23.07 -29.08 -18.90
C THR A 41 22.66 -27.62 -18.84
N GLN A 42 22.27 -27.03 -19.96
CA GLN A 42 21.56 -25.75 -19.99
C GLN A 42 20.21 -25.96 -19.32
N ALA A 43 20.06 -25.39 -18.13
CA ALA A 43 18.76 -25.15 -17.55
C ALA A 43 18.03 -24.16 -18.47
N THR A 44 17.17 -24.69 -19.32
CA THR A 44 16.19 -23.88 -20.10
C THR A 44 15.25 -23.24 -19.11
N SER A 45 15.53 -21.99 -18.76
CA SER A 45 14.56 -21.10 -18.17
C SER A 45 13.47 -20.89 -19.23
N THR A 46 12.41 -21.68 -19.16
CA THR A 46 11.17 -21.41 -19.86
C THR A 46 10.59 -20.13 -19.27
N ARG A 47 10.92 -18.99 -19.87
CA ARG A 47 10.09 -17.81 -19.77
C ARG A 47 8.72 -18.22 -20.28
N ILE A 48 7.76 -18.39 -19.38
CA ILE A 48 6.36 -18.54 -19.71
C ILE A 48 5.96 -17.26 -20.43
N ASP A 49 5.62 -17.42 -21.71
CA ASP A 49 5.16 -16.31 -22.56
C ASP A 49 3.88 -15.73 -21.94
N SER A 50 3.97 -14.48 -21.47
CA SER A 50 2.91 -13.79 -20.74
C SER A 50 1.64 -13.51 -21.59
N THR A 51 1.62 -13.92 -22.86
CA THR A 51 0.49 -13.73 -23.78
C THR A 51 -0.54 -14.86 -23.73
N THR A 52 -0.23 -16.00 -23.11
CA THR A 52 -1.10 -17.19 -23.13
C THR A 52 -1.86 -17.44 -21.83
N LEU A 53 -1.60 -16.68 -20.76
CA LEU A 53 -2.37 -16.73 -19.52
C LEU A 53 -2.92 -15.33 -19.19
N ARG A 54 -3.99 -14.90 -19.87
CA ARG A 54 -5.02 -14.13 -19.17
C ARG A 54 -5.58 -15.06 -18.09
N GLY A 55 -4.76 -15.33 -17.10
CA GLY A 55 -5.16 -16.11 -15.96
C GLY A 55 -6.16 -15.29 -15.18
N ASP A 56 -7.34 -15.80 -15.01
CA ASP A 56 -8.39 -15.31 -14.14
C ASP A 56 -7.94 -15.35 -12.64
N THR A 57 -6.67 -15.08 -12.37
CA THR A 57 -6.06 -15.11 -11.03
C THR A 57 -5.18 -13.88 -10.82
N LEU A 58 -5.43 -13.15 -9.73
CA LEU A 58 -4.63 -12.02 -9.26
C LEU A 58 -4.21 -12.26 -7.82
N GLU A 59 -3.02 -11.80 -7.45
CA GLU A 59 -2.57 -11.71 -6.06
C GLU A 59 -2.52 -10.24 -5.64
N LEU A 60 -3.39 -9.86 -4.70
CA LEU A 60 -3.40 -8.54 -4.08
C LEU A 60 -2.80 -8.63 -2.69
N ILE A 61 -1.94 -7.68 -2.31
CA ILE A 61 -1.41 -7.59 -0.95
C ILE A 61 -1.89 -6.32 -0.28
N PHE A 62 -2.33 -6.47 0.97
CA PHE A 62 -2.76 -5.35 1.82
C PHE A 62 -1.88 -5.27 3.07
N ALA A 63 -1.51 -4.05 3.44
CA ALA A 63 -0.85 -3.73 4.69
C ALA A 63 -1.75 -2.83 5.55
N GLY A 64 -1.73 -3.04 6.87
CA GLY A 64 -2.45 -2.22 7.85
C GLY A 64 -1.87 -0.82 8.03
N ASP A 65 -1.93 -0.29 9.23
CA ASP A 65 -1.63 1.11 9.54
C ASP A 65 -0.12 1.39 9.45
N ILE A 66 0.24 2.30 8.54
CA ILE A 66 1.61 2.76 8.29
C ILE A 66 1.80 4.08 9.01
N MET A 67 2.49 4.04 10.15
CA MET A 67 2.72 5.20 11.03
C MET A 67 4.20 5.36 11.32
N THR A 68 4.65 6.60 11.59
CA THR A 68 6.00 6.84 12.12
C THR A 68 5.96 7.68 13.38
N HIS A 69 6.39 7.11 14.49
CA HIS A 69 6.52 7.81 15.76
C HIS A 69 7.88 8.52 15.87
N GLY A 70 7.98 9.49 16.75
CA GLY A 70 9.21 10.31 16.92
C GLY A 70 10.49 9.50 17.12
N THR A 71 10.41 8.34 17.77
CA THR A 71 11.58 7.44 17.95
C THR A 71 11.99 6.76 16.66
N GLN A 72 11.04 6.42 15.77
CA GLN A 72 11.32 5.85 14.45
C GLN A 72 11.92 6.92 13.52
N ILE A 73 11.41 8.16 13.58
CA ILE A 73 11.97 9.30 12.83
C ILE A 73 13.44 9.52 13.24
N ARG A 74 13.72 9.56 14.56
CA ARG A 74 15.11 9.70 15.04
C ARG A 74 16.00 8.53 14.66
N ALA A 75 15.46 7.31 14.65
CA ALA A 75 16.20 6.12 14.24
C ALA A 75 16.57 6.10 12.75
N ALA A 76 15.79 6.79 11.92
CA ALA A 76 16.01 6.88 10.47
C ALA A 76 17.07 7.94 10.08
N ILE A 77 17.50 8.80 10.99
CA ILE A 77 18.50 9.84 10.71
C ILE A 77 19.85 9.18 10.37
N GLN A 78 20.44 9.61 9.25
CA GLN A 78 21.75 9.20 8.79
C GLN A 78 22.82 10.20 9.21
N SER A 79 24.10 9.84 9.05
CA SER A 79 25.24 10.68 9.44
C SER A 79 25.32 12.01 8.69
N ASP A 80 24.73 12.10 7.49
CA ASP A 80 24.63 13.31 6.66
C ASP A 80 23.37 14.15 6.95
N GLY A 81 22.56 13.74 7.94
CA GLY A 81 21.30 14.39 8.31
C GLY A 81 20.11 14.03 7.42
N SER A 82 20.27 13.17 6.43
CA SER A 82 19.17 12.59 5.65
C SER A 82 18.41 11.53 6.47
N TYR A 83 17.34 10.98 5.90
CA TYR A 83 16.53 9.93 6.52
C TYR A 83 16.49 8.69 5.64
N ASP A 84 16.60 7.49 6.24
CA ASP A 84 16.45 6.21 5.55
C ASP A 84 15.59 5.24 6.36
N PHE A 85 14.49 4.76 5.72
CA PHE A 85 13.59 3.76 6.28
C PHE A 85 13.71 2.40 5.57
N SER A 86 14.69 2.21 4.68
CA SER A 86 14.81 1.01 3.84
C SER A 86 14.92 -0.27 4.65
N GLN A 87 15.65 -0.22 5.77
CA GLN A 87 15.83 -1.35 6.69
C GLN A 87 14.51 -1.80 7.34
N SER A 88 13.55 -0.89 7.48
CA SER A 88 12.25 -1.20 8.11
C SER A 88 11.47 -2.23 7.31
N PHE A 89 11.59 -2.25 5.99
CA PHE A 89 10.82 -3.09 5.09
C PHE A 89 11.60 -4.26 4.50
N SER A 90 12.90 -4.38 4.78
CA SER A 90 13.82 -5.32 4.11
C SER A 90 13.37 -6.78 4.14
N LEU A 91 12.72 -7.24 5.23
CA LEU A 91 12.29 -8.63 5.38
C LEU A 91 10.89 -8.92 4.79
N VAL A 92 10.06 -7.90 4.62
CA VAL A 92 8.69 -8.03 4.06
C VAL A 92 8.65 -7.67 2.58
N ARG A 93 9.65 -6.96 2.08
CA ARG A 93 9.78 -6.55 0.70
C ARG A 93 9.60 -7.71 -0.30
N PRO A 94 10.25 -8.89 -0.16
CA PRO A 94 10.07 -9.98 -1.12
C PRO A 94 8.64 -10.50 -1.19
N THR A 95 7.87 -10.39 -0.08
CA THR A 95 6.45 -10.73 -0.06
C THR A 95 5.65 -9.69 -0.83
N ILE A 96 5.86 -8.39 -0.56
CA ILE A 96 5.12 -7.30 -1.18
C ILE A 96 5.38 -7.24 -2.70
N GLU A 97 6.64 -7.38 -3.13
CA GLU A 97 7.03 -7.32 -4.56
C GLU A 97 6.45 -8.46 -5.42
N ARG A 98 5.98 -9.56 -4.81
CA ARG A 98 5.34 -10.64 -5.57
C ARG A 98 3.90 -10.34 -5.96
N ALA A 99 3.25 -9.40 -5.29
CA ALA A 99 1.87 -9.05 -5.58
C ALA A 99 1.71 -8.45 -6.98
N ASP A 100 0.57 -8.69 -7.58
CA ASP A 100 0.14 -7.97 -8.79
C ASP A 100 -0.26 -6.53 -8.48
N LEU A 101 -0.68 -6.27 -7.22
CA LEU A 101 -0.97 -4.93 -6.69
C LEU A 101 -0.80 -4.95 -5.16
N ALA A 102 -0.01 -4.01 -4.62
CA ALA A 102 0.19 -3.84 -3.19
C ALA A 102 -0.43 -2.53 -2.69
N ILE A 103 -1.25 -2.62 -1.64
CA ILE A 103 -2.07 -1.53 -1.10
C ILE A 103 -1.80 -1.37 0.40
N GLY A 104 -1.64 -0.15 0.91
CA GLY A 104 -1.45 0.14 2.34
C GLY A 104 -2.27 1.32 2.83
N ASN A 105 -2.56 1.38 4.15
CA ASN A 105 -3.15 2.55 4.78
C ASN A 105 -2.04 3.47 5.30
N LEU A 106 -1.85 4.63 4.68
CA LEU A 106 -0.86 5.64 5.10
C LEU A 106 -1.45 6.50 6.21
N GLU A 107 -1.22 6.12 7.47
CA GLU A 107 -1.74 6.80 8.65
C GLU A 107 -0.74 7.82 9.21
N THR A 108 -0.25 8.66 8.34
CA THR A 108 0.63 9.81 8.62
C THR A 108 0.55 10.80 7.48
N THR A 109 1.01 12.03 7.69
CA THR A 109 1.18 13.02 6.61
C THR A 109 2.65 13.22 6.26
N PHE A 110 2.94 13.63 5.05
CA PHE A 110 4.23 14.22 4.67
C PHE A 110 4.10 15.75 4.74
N GLY A 111 3.95 16.27 5.96
CA GLY A 111 3.66 17.67 6.23
C GLY A 111 4.90 18.56 6.34
N GLY A 112 6.08 18.07 5.93
CA GLY A 112 7.33 18.80 6.01
C GLY A 112 7.87 18.96 7.44
N LYS A 113 9.00 19.68 7.55
CA LYS A 113 9.64 19.96 8.84
C LYS A 113 8.85 21.00 9.67
N PRO A 114 8.88 20.94 11.01
CA PRO A 114 9.53 19.93 11.81
C PRO A 114 8.78 18.60 11.73
N TYR A 115 9.51 17.50 11.51
CA TYR A 115 8.92 16.17 11.53
C TYR A 115 8.49 15.78 12.95
N SER A 116 7.36 15.07 13.04
CA SER A 116 6.75 14.71 14.34
C SER A 116 6.03 13.35 14.26
N GLY A 117 5.99 12.66 15.38
CA GLY A 117 5.10 11.52 15.62
C GLY A 117 3.79 11.97 16.26
N TYR A 118 3.16 11.03 17.02
CA TYR A 118 1.94 11.31 17.77
C TYR A 118 2.07 12.56 18.66
N PRO A 119 1.02 13.40 18.82
CA PRO A 119 -0.32 13.20 18.26
C PRO A 119 -0.52 13.79 16.85
N MET A 120 0.42 14.54 16.32
CA MET A 120 0.32 15.24 15.02
C MET A 120 1.44 14.77 14.10
N PHE A 121 1.14 13.75 13.30
CA PHE A 121 2.15 13.09 12.47
C PHE A 121 2.61 13.97 11.30
N SER A 122 3.92 14.04 11.13
CA SER A 122 4.59 14.57 9.96
C SER A 122 5.85 13.74 9.71
N SER A 123 5.77 12.79 8.81
CA SER A 123 6.87 11.88 8.48
C SER A 123 7.82 12.51 7.47
N PRO A 124 9.12 12.17 7.52
CA PRO A 124 10.03 12.46 6.42
C PRO A 124 9.58 11.79 5.13
N GLU A 125 9.70 12.47 4.01
CA GLU A 125 9.33 11.99 2.67
C GLU A 125 10.13 10.72 2.27
N ALA A 126 11.28 10.50 2.90
CA ALA A 126 12.07 9.26 2.78
C ALA A 126 11.27 7.99 3.16
N LEU A 127 10.22 8.11 3.98
CA LEU A 127 9.30 6.99 4.24
C LEU A 127 8.55 6.60 2.96
N ALA A 128 8.03 7.57 2.20
CA ALA A 128 7.35 7.28 0.93
C ALA A 128 8.29 6.61 -0.08
N VAL A 129 9.54 7.08 -0.16
CA VAL A 129 10.59 6.46 -0.99
C VAL A 129 10.82 5.00 -0.56
N ALA A 130 10.88 4.73 0.74
CA ALA A 130 11.08 3.38 1.25
C ALA A 130 9.87 2.47 0.98
N LEU A 131 8.63 2.99 1.09
CA LEU A 131 7.40 2.27 0.75
C LEU A 131 7.33 1.94 -0.75
N ARG A 132 7.68 2.89 -1.62
CA ARG A 132 7.77 2.63 -3.08
C ARG A 132 8.79 1.53 -3.39
N LYS A 133 9.97 1.60 -2.77
CA LYS A 133 11.01 0.58 -2.89
C LYS A 133 10.63 -0.76 -2.29
N ALA A 134 9.73 -0.78 -1.32
CA ALA A 134 9.18 -2.02 -0.74
C ALA A 134 8.13 -2.68 -1.64
N GLY A 135 7.65 -1.99 -2.69
CA GLY A 135 6.72 -2.53 -3.68
C GLY A 135 5.29 -2.02 -3.58
N PHE A 136 5.00 -1.02 -2.75
CA PHE A 136 3.64 -0.45 -2.69
C PHE A 136 3.30 0.34 -3.94
N ASP A 137 2.11 0.06 -4.51
CA ASP A 137 1.55 0.69 -5.70
C ASP A 137 0.46 1.71 -5.33
N VAL A 138 -0.30 1.44 -4.27
CA VAL A 138 -1.42 2.27 -3.81
C VAL A 138 -1.29 2.53 -2.31
N LEU A 139 -1.45 3.78 -1.90
CA LEU A 139 -1.59 4.16 -0.49
C LEU A 139 -2.90 4.91 -0.29
N THR A 140 -3.77 4.39 0.58
CA THR A 140 -4.98 5.09 0.98
C THR A 140 -4.65 6.14 2.03
N THR A 141 -5.27 7.31 1.92
CA THR A 141 -4.94 8.50 2.71
C THR A 141 -6.12 9.05 3.50
N SER A 142 -7.22 8.28 3.59
CA SER A 142 -8.39 8.62 4.39
C SER A 142 -8.33 7.89 5.73
N ASN A 143 -7.89 8.58 6.77
CA ASN A 143 -7.79 8.11 8.15
C ASN A 143 -7.88 9.28 9.13
N ASN A 144 -7.88 9.01 10.43
CA ASN A 144 -8.02 10.04 11.46
C ASN A 144 -6.84 11.01 11.55
N HIS A 145 -5.67 10.66 10.98
CA HIS A 145 -4.46 11.50 10.91
C HIS A 145 -4.31 12.28 9.60
N SER A 146 -5.26 12.18 8.68
CA SER A 146 -5.19 12.86 7.37
C SER A 146 -5.05 14.38 7.49
N CYS A 147 -5.59 14.99 8.56
CA CYS A 147 -5.59 16.43 8.79
C CYS A 147 -4.47 16.94 9.73
N ASP A 148 -3.55 16.10 10.18
CA ASP A 148 -2.53 16.44 11.20
C ASP A 148 -1.67 17.65 10.84
N ARG A 149 -1.39 17.86 9.58
CA ARG A 149 -0.64 19.02 9.07
C ARG A 149 -1.54 19.93 8.21
N ARG A 150 -2.85 19.90 8.48
CA ARG A 150 -3.87 20.73 7.82
C ARG A 150 -3.83 20.59 6.30
N GLY A 151 -4.26 21.63 5.56
CA GLY A 151 -4.32 21.59 4.10
C GLY A 151 -2.97 21.34 3.42
N TYR A 152 -1.88 21.92 3.95
CA TYR A 152 -0.54 21.66 3.44
C TYR A 152 -0.16 20.19 3.57
N GLY A 153 -0.43 19.57 4.73
CA GLY A 153 -0.14 18.14 4.91
C GLY A 153 -0.88 17.27 3.92
N ILE A 154 -2.16 17.55 3.67
CA ILE A 154 -2.97 16.81 2.69
C ILE A 154 -2.39 16.97 1.28
N THR A 155 -2.19 18.20 0.82
CA THR A 155 -1.73 18.47 -0.54
C THR A 155 -0.31 17.97 -0.77
N HIS A 156 0.60 18.24 0.16
CA HIS A 156 1.99 17.79 0.03
C HIS A 156 2.15 16.25 0.12
N THR A 157 1.31 15.58 0.93
CA THR A 157 1.28 14.12 0.95
C THR A 157 0.92 13.56 -0.44
N ILE A 158 -0.10 14.13 -1.08
CA ILE A 158 -0.50 13.74 -2.43
C ILE A 158 0.63 14.02 -3.43
N ASP A 159 1.27 15.20 -3.37
CA ASP A 159 2.38 15.58 -4.26
C ASP A 159 3.56 14.62 -4.15
N VAL A 160 3.95 14.26 -2.93
CA VAL A 160 5.03 13.30 -2.66
C VAL A 160 4.71 11.94 -3.28
N LEU A 161 3.51 11.42 -3.04
CA LEU A 161 3.11 10.11 -3.56
C LEU A 161 2.98 10.10 -5.07
N ASP A 162 2.38 11.13 -5.66
CA ASP A 162 2.30 11.31 -7.11
C ASP A 162 3.69 11.35 -7.76
N SER A 163 4.66 12.06 -7.14
CA SER A 163 6.03 12.15 -7.65
C SER A 163 6.77 10.81 -7.69
N LEU A 164 6.36 9.88 -6.84
CA LEU A 164 6.91 8.52 -6.74
C LEU A 164 6.12 7.49 -7.56
N GLY A 165 5.04 7.90 -8.22
CA GLY A 165 4.16 7.01 -8.96
C GLY A 165 3.39 6.04 -8.05
N ILE A 166 3.09 6.45 -6.81
CA ILE A 166 2.20 5.74 -5.90
C ILE A 166 0.79 6.32 -6.05
N ALA A 167 -0.15 5.51 -6.48
CA ALA A 167 -1.54 5.95 -6.63
C ALA A 167 -2.19 6.19 -5.26
N THR A 168 -3.10 7.18 -5.19
CA THR A 168 -3.78 7.53 -3.92
C THR A 168 -5.27 7.69 -4.09
N THR A 169 -6.01 7.38 -3.03
CA THR A 169 -7.45 7.69 -2.89
C THR A 169 -7.79 7.96 -1.42
N GLY A 170 -8.87 8.68 -1.17
CA GLY A 170 -9.37 9.02 0.17
C GLY A 170 -9.10 10.46 0.59
N SER A 171 -8.09 11.13 0.04
CA SER A 171 -7.86 12.57 0.22
C SER A 171 -7.53 13.27 -1.10
N TYR A 172 -7.92 14.55 -1.22
CA TYR A 172 -7.83 15.31 -2.48
C TYR A 172 -7.50 16.77 -2.21
N ARG A 173 -6.79 17.40 -3.15
CA ARG A 173 -6.45 18.83 -3.07
C ARG A 173 -7.69 19.72 -3.09
N ASN A 174 -8.75 19.27 -3.78
CA ASN A 174 -10.04 19.97 -3.87
C ASN A 174 -11.12 19.02 -4.41
N LEU A 175 -12.36 19.47 -4.38
CA LEU A 175 -13.52 18.70 -4.83
C LEU A 175 -13.49 18.36 -6.33
N ASN A 176 -12.85 19.17 -7.18
CA ASN A 176 -12.75 18.93 -8.61
C ASN A 176 -11.76 17.78 -8.93
N GLU A 177 -10.75 17.57 -8.08
CA GLU A 177 -9.80 16.47 -8.23
C GLU A 177 -10.40 15.12 -7.83
N ARG A 178 -11.33 15.10 -6.85
CA ARG A 178 -11.90 13.88 -6.30
C ARG A 178 -12.42 12.88 -7.35
N PRO A 179 -13.20 13.29 -8.38
CA PRO A 179 -13.70 12.37 -9.39
C PRO A 179 -12.61 11.67 -10.22
N ALA A 180 -11.42 12.24 -10.35
CA ALA A 180 -10.31 11.62 -11.05
C ALA A 180 -9.59 10.54 -10.22
N ARG A 181 -9.81 10.53 -8.88
CA ARG A 181 -9.13 9.65 -7.93
C ARG A 181 -10.08 8.73 -7.14
N THR A 182 -11.39 8.92 -7.24
CA THR A 182 -12.39 8.08 -6.54
C THR A 182 -13.59 7.81 -7.45
N PRO A 183 -13.93 6.51 -7.68
CA PRO A 183 -13.13 5.34 -7.30
C PRO A 183 -11.77 5.31 -8.03
N LEU A 184 -10.71 4.92 -7.34
CA LEU A 184 -9.42 4.68 -7.97
C LEU A 184 -9.49 3.39 -8.78
N ILE A 185 -9.42 3.50 -10.10
CA ILE A 185 -9.43 2.33 -10.98
C ILE A 185 -7.99 1.92 -11.29
N GLN A 186 -7.64 0.68 -10.92
CA GLN A 186 -6.38 0.04 -11.28
C GLN A 186 -6.63 -1.09 -12.27
N SER A 187 -5.95 -1.06 -13.41
CA SER A 187 -6.00 -2.15 -14.39
C SER A 187 -4.81 -3.07 -14.19
N VAL A 188 -5.08 -4.26 -13.65
CA VAL A 188 -4.07 -5.26 -13.31
C VAL A 188 -4.31 -6.48 -14.19
N ARG A 189 -3.37 -6.82 -15.06
CA ARG A 189 -3.51 -7.90 -16.06
C ARG A 189 -4.79 -7.80 -16.88
N GLY A 190 -5.25 -6.57 -17.15
CA GLY A 190 -6.46 -6.30 -17.91
C GLY A 190 -7.77 -6.41 -17.12
N ILE A 191 -7.70 -6.68 -15.81
CA ILE A 191 -8.84 -6.71 -14.88
C ILE A 191 -8.91 -5.36 -14.18
N LYS A 192 -10.08 -4.73 -14.18
CA LYS A 192 -10.32 -3.44 -13.53
C LYS A 192 -10.72 -3.63 -12.08
N LEU A 193 -9.88 -3.17 -11.18
CA LEU A 193 -10.13 -3.12 -9.75
C LEU A 193 -10.54 -1.69 -9.36
N ALA A 194 -11.61 -1.52 -8.61
CA ALA A 194 -11.97 -0.25 -7.99
C ALA A 194 -11.53 -0.25 -6.51
N ILE A 195 -10.77 0.75 -6.12
CA ILE A 195 -10.31 0.95 -4.75
C ILE A 195 -10.94 2.25 -4.23
N LEU A 196 -11.61 2.16 -3.08
CA LEU A 196 -12.25 3.26 -2.40
C LEU A 196 -11.72 3.31 -0.96
N ALA A 197 -11.59 4.51 -0.38
CA ALA A 197 -11.10 4.65 0.99
C ALA A 197 -11.92 5.67 1.77
N TYR A 198 -12.32 5.32 3.00
CA TYR A 198 -13.15 6.18 3.87
C TYR A 198 -12.69 6.11 5.31
N THR A 199 -12.88 7.22 6.06
CA THR A 199 -12.58 7.30 7.49
C THR A 199 -13.80 7.72 8.31
N TYR A 200 -13.84 7.30 9.57
CA TYR A 200 -14.85 7.75 10.54
C TYR A 200 -14.71 9.24 10.90
N GLY A 201 -13.53 9.82 10.72
CA GLY A 201 -13.25 11.21 11.08
C GLY A 201 -11.78 11.57 11.04
N THR A 202 -11.45 12.74 11.57
CA THR A 202 -10.13 13.38 11.49
C THR A 202 -9.63 13.85 12.87
N ASN A 203 -9.85 13.05 13.92
CA ASN A 203 -9.50 13.38 15.32
C ASN A 203 -10.05 14.75 15.79
N GLY A 204 -11.25 15.11 15.30
CA GLY A 204 -11.88 16.38 15.61
C GLY A 204 -11.27 17.60 14.91
N LEU A 205 -10.26 17.41 14.08
CA LEU A 205 -9.71 18.49 13.26
C LEU A 205 -10.64 18.80 12.08
N PRO A 206 -10.93 20.08 11.79
CA PRO A 206 -11.72 20.44 10.62
C PRO A 206 -10.94 20.11 9.35
N ILE A 207 -11.64 19.60 8.32
CA ILE A 207 -11.08 19.41 6.99
C ILE A 207 -10.85 20.79 6.36
N PRO A 208 -9.61 21.17 6.03
CA PRO A 208 -9.30 22.51 5.57
C PRO A 208 -9.79 22.74 4.12
N HIS A 209 -10.60 23.78 3.90
CA HIS A 209 -10.94 24.17 2.53
C HIS A 209 -9.67 24.63 1.76
N PRO A 210 -9.48 24.25 0.46
CA PRO A 210 -10.41 23.53 -0.42
C PRO A 210 -10.23 22.00 -0.41
N THR A 211 -9.37 21.45 0.47
CA THR A 211 -9.09 20.02 0.51
C THR A 211 -10.31 19.17 0.91
N VAL A 212 -10.29 17.91 0.53
CA VAL A 212 -11.37 16.95 0.80
C VAL A 212 -10.79 15.68 1.39
N ILE A 213 -11.45 15.13 2.41
CA ILE A 213 -11.21 13.80 2.95
C ILE A 213 -12.52 13.01 2.82
N ASP A 214 -12.44 11.80 2.29
CA ASP A 214 -13.58 10.91 2.19
C ASP A 214 -13.93 10.33 3.57
N THR A 215 -14.99 10.86 4.15
CA THR A 215 -15.56 10.34 5.40
C THR A 215 -16.65 9.31 5.12
N ILE A 216 -16.90 8.42 6.09
CA ILE A 216 -17.94 7.39 5.99
C ILE A 216 -19.31 8.07 5.85
N SER A 217 -19.91 7.93 4.68
CA SER A 217 -21.28 8.32 4.35
C SER A 217 -21.86 7.27 3.40
N LYS A 218 -22.93 6.59 3.81
CA LYS A 218 -23.59 5.59 2.96
C LYS A 218 -24.02 6.15 1.62
N GLU A 219 -24.46 7.41 1.58
CA GLU A 219 -24.86 8.10 0.36
C GLU A 219 -23.67 8.27 -0.61
N HIS A 220 -22.54 8.80 -0.12
CA HIS A 220 -21.35 9.00 -0.92
C HIS A 220 -20.76 7.67 -1.38
N ILE A 221 -20.65 6.70 -0.48
CA ILE A 221 -20.14 5.35 -0.81
C ILE A 221 -20.99 4.70 -1.90
N ALA A 222 -22.32 4.75 -1.79
CA ALA A 222 -23.22 4.20 -2.80
C ALA A 222 -23.07 4.90 -4.17
N ALA A 223 -22.86 6.22 -4.17
CA ALA A 223 -22.61 6.98 -5.41
C ALA A 223 -21.27 6.56 -6.05
N ASP A 224 -20.23 6.43 -5.25
CA ASP A 224 -18.90 6.02 -5.72
C ASP A 224 -18.90 4.56 -6.23
N LEU A 225 -19.64 3.65 -5.58
CA LEU A 225 -19.80 2.26 -6.04
C LEU A 225 -20.54 2.19 -7.39
N ARG A 226 -21.63 2.96 -7.57
CA ARG A 226 -22.30 3.07 -8.88
C ARG A 226 -21.35 3.62 -9.96
N ARG A 227 -20.49 4.58 -9.58
CA ARG A 227 -19.46 5.10 -10.49
C ARG A 227 -18.44 4.01 -10.84
N ALA A 228 -18.00 3.20 -9.87
CA ALA A 228 -17.12 2.07 -10.13
C ALA A 228 -17.71 1.10 -11.16
N ASP A 229 -19.01 0.76 -11.00
CA ASP A 229 -19.72 -0.08 -11.96
C ASP A 229 -19.76 0.57 -13.36
N SER A 230 -20.04 1.89 -13.45
CA SER A 230 -20.07 2.63 -14.72
C SER A 230 -18.70 2.70 -15.41
N LEU A 231 -17.61 2.62 -14.66
CA LEU A 231 -16.23 2.57 -15.16
C LEU A 231 -15.80 1.14 -15.53
N GLY A 232 -16.67 0.15 -15.32
CA GLY A 232 -16.45 -1.24 -15.62
C GLY A 232 -15.55 -1.97 -14.63
N ALA A 233 -15.60 -1.59 -13.35
CA ALA A 233 -14.89 -2.31 -12.30
C ALA A 233 -15.42 -3.73 -12.16
N GLU A 234 -14.52 -4.69 -12.17
CA GLU A 234 -14.82 -6.12 -12.05
C GLU A 234 -14.71 -6.61 -10.60
N TYR A 235 -13.94 -5.91 -9.77
CA TYR A 235 -13.76 -6.20 -8.35
C TYR A 235 -13.68 -4.89 -7.56
N LYS A 236 -14.49 -4.76 -6.51
CA LYS A 236 -14.62 -3.53 -5.71
C LYS A 236 -14.06 -3.75 -4.31
N ILE A 237 -13.06 -2.94 -3.94
CA ILE A 237 -12.37 -2.97 -2.66
C ILE A 237 -12.68 -1.69 -1.90
N VAL A 238 -13.15 -1.81 -0.66
CA VAL A 238 -13.33 -0.68 0.25
C VAL A 238 -12.31 -0.79 1.39
N GLN A 239 -11.35 0.12 1.41
CA GLN A 239 -10.49 0.35 2.58
C GLN A 239 -11.23 1.27 3.54
N ILE A 240 -11.35 0.86 4.80
CA ILE A 240 -12.16 1.61 5.75
C ILE A 240 -11.47 1.77 7.11
N HIS A 241 -11.34 3.01 7.55
CA HIS A 241 -10.71 3.39 8.81
C HIS A 241 -11.80 3.67 9.85
N TRP A 242 -12.04 2.72 10.77
CA TRP A 242 -13.22 2.66 11.63
C TRP A 242 -13.00 1.94 12.95
N GLY A 243 -14.04 1.90 13.80
CA GLY A 243 -14.03 1.18 15.07
C GLY A 243 -13.43 2.02 16.20
N ASN A 244 -12.94 1.34 17.22
CA ASN A 244 -12.30 1.95 18.38
C ASN A 244 -10.88 1.40 18.54
N GLU A 245 -9.94 2.26 18.95
CA GLU A 245 -8.56 1.86 19.20
C GLU A 245 -8.50 0.74 20.25
N TYR A 246 -7.64 -0.25 19.99
CA TYR A 246 -7.27 -1.37 20.86
C TYR A 246 -8.39 -2.36 21.16
N GLU A 247 -9.57 -2.22 20.58
CA GLU A 247 -10.65 -3.20 20.71
C GLU A 247 -10.34 -4.47 19.91
N LYS A 248 -10.47 -5.63 20.60
CA LYS A 248 -10.12 -6.95 20.03
C LYS A 248 -11.14 -7.47 19.03
N SER A 249 -12.38 -7.00 19.13
CA SER A 249 -13.49 -7.46 18.32
C SER A 249 -14.16 -6.26 17.67
N PRO A 250 -14.70 -6.40 16.46
CA PRO A 250 -15.43 -5.32 15.83
C PRO A 250 -16.68 -4.98 16.63
N ASN A 251 -16.96 -3.70 16.74
CA ASN A 251 -18.16 -3.21 17.37
C ASN A 251 -19.39 -3.37 16.46
N ARG A 252 -20.57 -3.04 16.99
CA ARG A 252 -21.84 -3.15 16.27
C ARG A 252 -21.86 -2.31 14.99
N ALA A 253 -21.35 -1.07 15.04
CA ALA A 253 -21.36 -0.17 13.90
C ALA A 253 -20.46 -0.70 12.74
N GLN A 254 -19.31 -1.30 13.07
CA GLN A 254 -18.46 -1.95 12.09
C GLN A 254 -19.19 -3.12 11.40
N ARG A 255 -19.87 -3.97 12.16
CA ARG A 255 -20.60 -5.13 11.62
C ARG A 255 -21.78 -4.70 10.73
N GLU A 256 -22.56 -3.71 11.17
CA GLU A 256 -23.70 -3.16 10.41
C GLU A 256 -23.24 -2.50 9.11
N LEU A 257 -22.13 -1.77 9.14
CA LEU A 257 -21.58 -1.14 7.94
C LEU A 257 -20.96 -2.17 6.99
N ALA A 258 -20.27 -3.20 7.51
CA ALA A 258 -19.74 -4.29 6.69
C ALA A 258 -20.86 -5.04 5.95
N GLN A 259 -21.96 -5.38 6.63
CA GLN A 259 -23.11 -6.01 5.99
C GLN A 259 -23.72 -5.10 4.93
N TRP A 260 -23.88 -3.81 5.23
CA TRP A 260 -24.39 -2.86 4.25
C TRP A 260 -23.49 -2.75 3.01
N LEU A 261 -22.14 -2.76 3.17
CA LEU A 261 -21.20 -2.78 2.06
C LEU A 261 -21.34 -4.06 1.21
N ALA A 262 -21.53 -5.20 1.86
CA ALA A 262 -21.82 -6.47 1.17
C ALA A 262 -23.12 -6.37 0.35
N ASP A 263 -24.18 -5.77 0.93
CA ASP A 263 -25.45 -5.53 0.27
C ASP A 263 -25.32 -4.58 -0.95
N GLN A 264 -24.31 -3.70 -0.97
CA GLN A 264 -23.99 -2.84 -2.12
C GLN A 264 -23.08 -3.53 -3.14
N GLY A 265 -22.75 -4.81 -2.96
CA GLY A 265 -21.93 -5.58 -3.88
C GLY A 265 -20.45 -5.21 -3.86
N VAL A 266 -19.90 -4.87 -2.69
CA VAL A 266 -18.46 -4.77 -2.45
C VAL A 266 -17.90 -6.18 -2.35
N ASP A 267 -16.75 -6.43 -2.98
CA ASP A 267 -16.14 -7.76 -3.01
C ASP A 267 -15.16 -7.98 -1.84
N ALA A 268 -14.48 -6.91 -1.40
CA ALA A 268 -13.60 -6.97 -0.23
C ALA A 268 -13.67 -5.68 0.62
N VAL A 269 -13.77 -5.85 1.93
CA VAL A 269 -13.70 -4.76 2.94
C VAL A 269 -12.45 -4.96 3.79
N ILE A 270 -11.55 -3.99 3.76
CA ILE A 270 -10.27 -4.02 4.43
C ILE A 270 -10.24 -2.93 5.50
N GLY A 271 -10.34 -3.34 6.76
CA GLY A 271 -10.43 -2.43 7.91
C GLY A 271 -9.08 -2.04 8.51
N SER A 272 -9.04 -0.85 9.09
CA SER A 272 -7.92 -0.23 9.79
C SER A 272 -8.39 0.63 10.96
N HIS A 273 -7.52 1.22 11.75
CA HIS A 273 -7.74 2.08 12.93
C HIS A 273 -7.64 1.39 14.30
N PRO A 274 -8.18 0.20 14.59
CA PRO A 274 -8.04 -0.39 15.93
C PRO A 274 -6.59 -0.64 16.36
N HIS A 275 -5.62 -0.55 15.46
CA HIS A 275 -4.19 -0.82 15.68
C HIS A 275 -3.86 -2.23 16.18
N VAL A 276 -4.87 -3.07 16.28
CA VAL A 276 -4.79 -4.50 16.56
C VAL A 276 -5.60 -5.26 15.52
N VAL A 277 -5.18 -6.46 15.17
CA VAL A 277 -5.95 -7.27 14.23
C VAL A 277 -7.28 -7.67 14.86
N GLN A 278 -8.34 -7.50 14.12
CA GLN A 278 -9.66 -8.04 14.43
C GLN A 278 -10.00 -9.20 13.50
N GLU A 279 -11.07 -9.90 13.78
CA GLU A 279 -11.52 -11.07 13.01
C GLU A 279 -11.73 -10.76 11.52
N SER A 280 -11.70 -11.82 10.72
CA SER A 280 -12.20 -11.78 9.35
C SER A 280 -13.43 -12.66 9.20
N THR A 281 -14.27 -12.34 8.22
CA THR A 281 -15.51 -13.06 7.92
C THR A 281 -15.85 -13.01 6.44
N ARG A 282 -16.81 -13.81 6.03
CA ARG A 282 -17.46 -13.72 4.72
C ARG A 282 -18.91 -13.34 4.93
N LEU A 283 -19.40 -12.37 4.19
CA LEU A 283 -20.77 -11.87 4.28
C LEU A 283 -21.47 -12.07 2.94
N GLN A 284 -22.65 -12.66 2.99
CA GLN A 284 -23.52 -12.72 1.82
C GLN A 284 -24.28 -11.39 1.69
N GLY A 285 -24.13 -10.72 0.56
CA GLY A 285 -24.91 -9.55 0.20
C GLY A 285 -26.30 -9.90 -0.34
N GLN A 286 -27.08 -8.89 -0.68
CA GLN A 286 -28.43 -9.05 -1.24
C GLN A 286 -28.41 -9.77 -2.60
N ASP A 287 -27.41 -9.47 -3.44
CA ASP A 287 -27.20 -10.20 -4.71
C ASP A 287 -26.37 -11.46 -4.44
N THR A 288 -27.08 -12.58 -4.26
CA THR A 288 -26.45 -13.88 -3.99
C THR A 288 -25.67 -14.45 -5.19
N GLN A 289 -25.81 -13.88 -6.38
CA GLN A 289 -25.07 -14.33 -7.57
C GLN A 289 -23.67 -13.70 -7.67
N ARG A 290 -23.39 -12.66 -6.91
CA ARG A 290 -22.06 -12.00 -6.89
C ARG A 290 -21.01 -12.72 -6.06
N GLY A 291 -21.43 -13.68 -5.24
CA GLY A 291 -20.56 -14.34 -4.25
C GLY A 291 -20.53 -13.60 -2.92
N GLU A 292 -19.66 -14.06 -2.03
CA GLU A 292 -19.51 -13.51 -0.68
C GLU A 292 -18.50 -12.37 -0.66
N THR A 293 -18.80 -11.33 0.12
CA THR A 293 -17.85 -10.26 0.45
C THR A 293 -16.86 -10.76 1.48
N PHE A 294 -15.58 -10.70 1.18
CA PHE A 294 -14.53 -10.90 2.18
C PHE A 294 -14.42 -9.65 3.06
N VAL A 295 -14.39 -9.82 4.37
CA VAL A 295 -14.22 -8.73 5.34
C VAL A 295 -13.13 -9.06 6.33
N ILE A 296 -12.16 -8.18 6.51
CA ILE A 296 -11.29 -8.13 7.68
C ILE A 296 -11.54 -6.81 8.41
N TYR A 297 -11.92 -6.89 9.68
CA TYR A 297 -12.34 -5.70 10.42
C TYR A 297 -11.19 -4.79 10.84
N SER A 298 -10.00 -5.34 11.04
CA SER A 298 -8.76 -4.58 11.22
C SER A 298 -7.55 -5.44 10.93
N MET A 299 -6.58 -4.86 10.23
CA MET A 299 -5.30 -5.51 9.95
C MET A 299 -4.24 -5.20 11.01
N GLY A 300 -4.54 -4.31 11.97
CA GLY A 300 -3.58 -3.81 12.95
C GLY A 300 -2.49 -2.94 12.34
N ASN A 301 -1.44 -2.67 13.09
CA ASN A 301 -0.31 -1.88 12.64
C ASN A 301 0.56 -2.64 11.62
N PHE A 302 0.81 -2.04 10.46
CA PHE A 302 1.90 -2.53 9.62
C PHE A 302 3.25 -2.07 10.19
N ILE A 303 3.43 -0.77 10.37
CA ILE A 303 4.61 -0.22 11.05
C ILE A 303 4.21 0.92 11.99
N SER A 304 4.61 0.82 13.25
CA SER A 304 4.39 1.85 14.28
C SER A 304 5.40 1.67 15.43
N ASN A 305 5.36 2.56 16.42
CA ASN A 305 6.03 2.34 17.70
C ASN A 305 5.04 2.35 18.87
N GLN A 306 3.81 1.98 18.64
CA GLN A 306 2.89 1.63 19.71
C GLN A 306 3.34 0.32 20.33
N ILE A 307 3.40 0.26 21.67
CA ILE A 307 3.90 -0.90 22.40
C ILE A 307 2.90 -1.40 23.47
N THR A 308 1.85 -0.65 23.69
CA THR A 308 0.81 -0.95 24.67
C THR A 308 -0.56 -0.75 24.04
N PRO A 309 -1.40 -1.80 24.02
CA PRO A 309 -1.10 -3.19 24.41
C PRO A 309 -0.05 -3.86 23.48
N PRO A 310 0.60 -4.97 23.90
CA PRO A 310 1.62 -5.63 23.08
C PRO A 310 1.17 -6.05 21.67
N ALA A 311 -0.13 -6.25 21.48
CA ALA A 311 -0.72 -6.52 20.16
C ALA A 311 -0.48 -5.39 19.13
N THR A 312 -0.33 -4.15 19.58
CA THR A 312 -0.07 -3.01 18.67
C THR A 312 1.35 -3.00 18.08
N ARG A 313 2.24 -3.90 18.54
CA ARG A 313 3.60 -4.00 18.00
C ARG A 313 3.70 -4.65 16.62
N GLY A 314 2.60 -4.68 15.90
CA GLY A 314 2.51 -5.23 14.57
C GLY A 314 1.07 -5.54 14.19
N GLY A 315 0.92 -6.29 13.12
CA GLY A 315 -0.38 -6.71 12.59
C GLY A 315 -0.14 -7.80 11.55
N MET A 316 -0.65 -7.58 10.33
CA MET A 316 -0.47 -8.55 9.27
C MET A 316 -0.26 -7.91 7.90
N LEU A 317 0.34 -8.69 7.00
CA LEU A 317 0.15 -8.62 5.56
C LEU A 317 -0.95 -9.61 5.19
N LEU A 318 -1.95 -9.15 4.48
CA LEU A 318 -3.02 -9.96 3.93
C LEU A 318 -2.79 -10.11 2.43
N SER A 319 -2.62 -11.34 1.95
CA SER A 319 -2.71 -11.64 0.53
C SER A 319 -4.13 -12.11 0.22
N LEU A 320 -4.74 -11.54 -0.82
CA LEU A 320 -5.98 -12.04 -1.40
C LEU A 320 -5.68 -12.60 -2.77
N THR A 321 -5.80 -13.91 -2.93
CA THR A 321 -5.80 -14.55 -4.25
C THR A 321 -7.21 -14.49 -4.80
N LEU A 322 -7.40 -13.71 -5.87
CA LEU A 322 -8.66 -13.60 -6.59
C LEU A 322 -8.62 -14.57 -7.76
N THR A 323 -9.61 -15.45 -7.86
CA THR A 323 -9.74 -16.38 -8.97
C THR A 323 -11.14 -16.29 -9.55
N ARG A 324 -11.23 -16.26 -10.88
CA ARG A 324 -12.49 -16.27 -11.60
C ARG A 324 -12.52 -17.47 -12.54
N GLN A 325 -13.54 -18.33 -12.40
CA GLN A 325 -13.71 -19.48 -13.26
C GLN A 325 -14.58 -19.16 -14.47
N ASN A 326 -14.15 -19.61 -15.66
CA ASN A 326 -14.95 -19.59 -16.90
C ASN A 326 -15.53 -18.22 -17.29
N LYS A 327 -14.83 -17.12 -17.01
CA LYS A 327 -15.30 -15.75 -17.27
C LYS A 327 -16.63 -15.40 -16.57
N SER A 328 -16.97 -16.12 -15.49
CA SER A 328 -18.11 -15.73 -14.64
C SER A 328 -17.93 -14.33 -14.07
N ALA A 329 -19.03 -13.66 -13.70
CA ALA A 329 -18.96 -12.38 -13.01
C ALA A 329 -18.49 -12.52 -11.56
N THR A 330 -18.41 -13.73 -11.04
CA THR A 330 -18.12 -14.03 -9.63
C THR A 330 -16.65 -14.33 -9.44
N TRP A 331 -16.06 -13.65 -8.47
CA TRP A 331 -14.70 -13.89 -8.00
C TRP A 331 -14.71 -14.76 -6.75
N VAL A 332 -13.80 -15.72 -6.69
CA VAL A 332 -13.46 -16.44 -5.46
C VAL A 332 -12.28 -15.74 -4.83
N THR A 333 -12.46 -15.22 -3.63
CA THR A 333 -11.45 -14.52 -2.86
C THR A 333 -10.90 -15.45 -1.79
N GLN A 334 -9.60 -15.80 -1.89
CA GLN A 334 -8.94 -16.67 -0.92
C GLN A 334 -7.90 -15.86 -0.13
N PRO A 335 -8.06 -15.70 1.18
CA PRO A 335 -7.12 -14.98 2.01
C PRO A 335 -5.94 -15.86 2.45
N HIS A 336 -4.79 -15.23 2.56
CA HIS A 336 -3.60 -15.75 3.22
C HIS A 336 -3.04 -14.69 4.17
N TYR A 337 -2.76 -15.05 5.42
CA TYR A 337 -2.37 -14.13 6.48
C TYR A 337 -0.92 -14.37 6.89
N GLN A 338 -0.08 -13.34 6.77
CA GLN A 338 1.28 -13.34 7.28
C GLN A 338 1.39 -12.30 8.40
N TYR A 339 1.58 -12.74 9.64
CA TYR A 339 1.78 -11.81 10.75
C TYR A 339 3.14 -11.13 10.64
N VAL A 340 3.16 -9.84 10.99
CA VAL A 340 4.36 -9.03 11.03
C VAL A 340 4.51 -8.37 12.41
N PHE A 341 5.72 -8.41 12.94
CA PHE A 341 6.08 -7.84 14.24
C PHE A 341 7.10 -6.75 14.04
N VAL A 342 6.90 -5.60 14.68
CA VAL A 342 7.87 -4.50 14.66
C VAL A 342 8.98 -4.81 15.67
N GLU A 343 10.05 -5.40 15.18
CA GLU A 343 11.27 -5.67 15.95
C GLU A 343 12.11 -4.41 16.10
N LYS A 344 12.42 -4.03 17.33
CA LYS A 344 13.37 -2.97 17.61
C LYS A 344 14.75 -3.56 17.86
N ARG A 345 15.73 -3.23 17.01
CA ARG A 345 17.14 -3.63 17.14
C ARG A 345 17.99 -2.41 17.39
N SER A 346 19.16 -2.61 17.98
CA SER A 346 20.13 -1.53 18.18
C SER A 346 21.55 -2.04 17.89
N PRO A 347 21.83 -2.42 16.64
CA PRO A 347 23.18 -2.77 16.24
C PRO A 347 24.04 -1.50 16.37
N ASN A 348 25.19 -1.62 17.01
CA ASN A 348 26.13 -0.51 17.17
C ASN A 348 25.53 0.75 17.85
N GLY A 349 24.51 0.57 18.72
CA GLY A 349 23.88 1.66 19.46
C GLY A 349 22.81 2.46 18.71
N GLN A 350 22.70 2.34 17.39
CA GLN A 350 21.64 2.98 16.60
C GLN A 350 20.39 2.10 16.56
N ALA A 351 19.24 2.67 16.91
CA ALA A 351 17.97 1.95 16.84
C ALA A 351 17.54 1.71 15.38
N ILE A 352 17.02 0.52 15.09
CA ILE A 352 16.38 0.16 13.82
C ILE A 352 15.03 -0.45 14.15
N TYR A 353 13.98 0.01 13.50
CA TYR A 353 12.64 -0.57 13.57
C TYR A 353 12.41 -1.38 12.30
N ARG A 354 12.29 -2.70 12.44
CA ARG A 354 12.20 -3.61 11.30
C ARG A 354 10.95 -4.47 11.38
N LEU A 355 10.20 -4.52 10.30
CA LEU A 355 9.10 -5.46 10.13
C LEU A 355 9.65 -6.86 9.95
N ARG A 356 9.34 -7.73 10.89
CA ARG A 356 9.72 -9.14 10.85
C ARG A 356 8.48 -10.00 10.62
N PRO A 357 8.43 -10.78 9.54
CA PRO A 357 7.47 -11.86 9.41
C PRO A 357 7.64 -12.85 10.56
N VAL A 358 6.54 -13.26 11.18
CA VAL A 358 6.55 -14.16 12.32
C VAL A 358 5.45 -15.20 12.22
N ASP A 359 5.75 -16.40 12.72
CA ASP A 359 4.76 -17.41 13.00
C ASP A 359 4.18 -17.21 14.41
N LEU A 360 2.97 -17.67 14.64
CA LEU A 360 2.37 -17.56 15.97
C LEU A 360 2.91 -18.61 16.97
N ASP A 361 3.60 -19.65 16.50
CA ASP A 361 4.02 -20.80 17.29
C ASP A 361 5.52 -20.84 17.59
N SER A 362 6.32 -20.04 16.90
CA SER A 362 7.79 -20.04 17.03
C SER A 362 8.37 -18.67 17.31
N ILE A 363 9.52 -18.65 17.96
CA ILE A 363 10.33 -17.43 18.14
C ILE A 363 11.49 -17.51 17.15
N PRO A 364 11.65 -16.53 16.26
CA PRO A 364 12.75 -16.52 15.30
C PRO A 364 14.11 -16.48 16.01
N GLU A 365 15.10 -17.13 15.41
CA GLU A 365 16.48 -17.07 15.89
C GLU A 365 17.03 -15.64 15.85
N GLY A 366 17.91 -15.31 16.79
CA GLY A 366 18.61 -14.05 16.87
C GLY A 366 17.76 -12.86 17.31
N ILE A 367 16.55 -13.10 17.82
CA ILE A 367 15.74 -12.06 18.46
C ILE A 367 16.24 -11.77 19.89
N ALA A 368 16.32 -10.50 20.27
CA ALA A 368 16.76 -10.13 21.61
C ALA A 368 15.78 -10.63 22.69
N PRO A 369 16.22 -10.99 23.92
CA PRO A 369 15.34 -11.54 24.96
C PRO A 369 14.10 -10.68 25.27
N LYS A 370 14.26 -9.37 25.33
CA LYS A 370 13.15 -8.43 25.54
C LYS A 370 12.14 -8.49 24.38
N GLU A 371 12.64 -8.42 23.15
CA GLU A 371 11.81 -8.50 21.95
C GLU A 371 11.10 -9.85 21.85
N ALA A 372 11.77 -10.95 22.26
CA ALA A 372 11.17 -12.27 22.32
C ALA A 372 10.01 -12.36 23.34
N SER A 373 10.13 -11.66 24.49
CA SER A 373 9.05 -11.56 25.46
C SER A 373 7.83 -10.83 24.90
N ASP A 374 8.08 -9.69 24.27
CA ASP A 374 7.04 -8.88 23.65
C ASP A 374 6.37 -9.63 22.46
N LEU A 375 7.17 -10.35 21.66
CA LEU A 375 6.66 -11.21 20.60
C LEU A 375 5.75 -12.33 21.14
N ARG A 376 6.13 -12.97 22.24
CA ARG A 376 5.24 -13.99 22.87
C ARG A 376 3.91 -13.39 23.31
N ALA A 377 3.90 -12.15 23.82
CA ALA A 377 2.65 -11.48 24.19
C ALA A 377 1.79 -11.15 22.95
N PHE A 378 2.42 -10.69 21.87
CA PHE A 378 1.80 -10.48 20.56
C PHE A 378 1.20 -11.80 20.02
N GLN A 379 1.96 -12.88 19.99
CA GLN A 379 1.51 -14.19 19.51
C GLN A 379 0.30 -14.72 20.28
N ARG A 380 0.31 -14.60 21.63
CA ARG A 380 -0.84 -15.02 22.46
C ARG A 380 -2.12 -14.29 22.10
N TYR A 381 -2.00 -13.00 21.77
CA TYR A 381 -3.16 -12.22 21.34
C TYR A 381 -3.71 -12.76 20.00
N TYR A 382 -2.85 -12.90 19.01
CA TYR A 382 -3.28 -13.23 17.65
C TYR A 382 -3.73 -14.68 17.46
N LYS A 383 -3.27 -15.61 18.28
CA LYS A 383 -3.79 -16.99 18.30
C LYS A 383 -5.28 -17.09 18.60
N MET A 384 -5.86 -16.06 19.20
CA MET A 384 -7.28 -16.02 19.58
C MET A 384 -8.17 -15.34 18.55
N ILE A 385 -7.60 -14.75 17.50
CA ILE A 385 -8.39 -14.02 16.50
C ILE A 385 -8.94 -14.99 15.46
N PRO A 386 -10.27 -15.08 15.30
CA PRO A 386 -10.87 -15.94 14.30
C PRO A 386 -10.66 -15.35 12.90
N LEU A 387 -9.99 -16.09 12.03
CA LEU A 387 -9.75 -15.72 10.64
C LEU A 387 -10.35 -16.77 9.71
N VAL A 388 -11.09 -16.34 8.68
CA VAL A 388 -11.61 -17.24 7.64
C VAL A 388 -10.49 -17.74 6.73
N LYS A 389 -10.65 -18.96 6.21
CA LYS A 389 -9.68 -19.58 5.28
C LYS A 389 -10.10 -19.40 3.85
#